data_4e8bea7ec9fd775a7f8759ab32588f08
#
_entry.id   4e8bea7ec9fd775a7f8759ab32588f08
#
_cell.length_a   1.000
_cell.length_b   1.000
_cell.length_c   1.000
_cell.angle_alpha   90.00
_cell.angle_beta   90.00
_cell.angle_gamma   90.00
#
_symmetry.space_group_name_H-M   'P 1'
#
loop_
_entity.id
_entity.type
_entity.pdbx_description
1 polymer ?
#
loop_
_entity_poly.entity_id
_entity_poly.type
_entity_poly.pdbx_seq_one_letter_code
_entity_poly.pdbx_strand_id
1 'polypeptide(L)'
;MDKFGNNGKKIKFISCEVILDEIKYILPGNWEVTSIEKRLHERSDELRQKLQEEIDRSKGFDIIFLGFGLCGKSVEGLTSKDATLVLPRSDDCIAILLGSVEEYRKQSKIEPGTFYLTRGYIGEAEEDIVGGGFADIRDKYDEKTWRWIIKEMLKNYKRMVFINTGNYDPEKWRQMAIQEANKLELEFEEVKSTGDFFQKISRGQWDRDFIIIKPGQKIKADMFANN
;
A
#
# COMPACT_ATOMS: atom_id res chain seq x y z
N MET A 1 21.56 -1.95 -15.64
CA MET A 1 21.05 -1.99 -17.04
C MET A 1 19.55 -1.99 -16.97
N ASP A 2 18.91 -1.01 -17.56
CA ASP A 2 17.44 -0.91 -17.65
C ASP A 2 16.92 -2.01 -18.59
N LYS A 3 16.55 -3.15 -18.02
CA LYS A 3 16.03 -4.32 -18.78
C LYS A 3 14.73 -4.02 -19.54
N PHE A 4 14.04 -2.93 -19.20
CA PHE A 4 12.73 -2.59 -19.78
C PHE A 4 12.76 -1.35 -20.67
N GLY A 5 13.94 -0.74 -20.89
CA GLY A 5 14.09 0.38 -21.82
C GLY A 5 13.18 1.56 -21.48
N ASN A 6 13.10 1.92 -20.19
CA ASN A 6 12.19 2.98 -19.69
C ASN A 6 12.64 4.39 -20.14
N ASN A 7 13.84 4.52 -20.74
CA ASN A 7 14.35 5.78 -21.22
C ASN A 7 13.46 6.34 -22.35
N GLY A 8 12.83 7.48 -22.08
CA GLY A 8 11.94 8.16 -23.03
C GLY A 8 10.48 7.74 -22.99
N LYS A 9 10.07 6.74 -22.17
CA LYS A 9 8.68 6.34 -22.02
C LYS A 9 7.92 7.28 -21.11
N LYS A 10 6.67 7.54 -21.46
CA LYS A 10 5.72 8.25 -20.61
C LYS A 10 5.15 7.28 -19.56
N ILE A 11 5.40 7.55 -18.30
CA ILE A 11 4.98 6.70 -17.20
C ILE A 11 3.95 7.43 -16.33
N LYS A 12 2.85 6.76 -16.03
CA LYS A 12 1.88 7.17 -15.03
C LYS A 12 1.97 6.25 -13.81
N PHE A 13 2.03 6.84 -12.64
CA PHE A 13 2.05 6.15 -11.36
C PHE A 13 0.69 6.36 -10.68
N ILE A 14 -0.11 5.29 -10.57
CA ILE A 14 -1.39 5.28 -9.87
C ILE A 14 -1.18 4.50 -8.59
N SER A 15 -1.38 5.12 -7.45
CA SER A 15 -1.07 4.47 -6.16
C SER A 15 -2.07 4.85 -5.07
N CYS A 16 -2.22 3.95 -4.10
CA CYS A 16 -2.82 4.31 -2.82
C CYS A 16 -2.06 5.48 -2.19
N GLU A 17 -2.79 6.41 -1.58
CA GLU A 17 -2.20 7.57 -0.89
C GLU A 17 -1.18 7.17 0.18
N VAL A 18 -1.36 6.03 0.86
CA VAL A 18 -0.39 5.52 1.85
C VAL A 18 0.96 5.21 1.21
N ILE A 19 0.97 4.46 0.10
CA ILE A 19 2.20 4.16 -0.64
C ILE A 19 2.79 5.42 -1.26
N LEU A 20 1.92 6.28 -1.83
CA LEU A 20 2.37 7.51 -2.44
C LEU A 20 3.06 8.43 -1.44
N ASP A 21 2.52 8.56 -0.22
CA ASP A 21 3.11 9.39 0.82
C ASP A 21 4.53 8.93 1.19
N GLU A 22 4.77 7.62 1.15
CA GLU A 22 6.07 7.03 1.46
C GLU A 22 7.09 7.14 0.31
N ILE A 23 6.65 7.12 -0.96
CA ILE A 23 7.56 7.06 -2.12
C ILE A 23 7.70 8.40 -2.87
N LYS A 24 6.80 9.37 -2.67
CA LYS A 24 6.72 10.60 -3.49
C LYS A 24 8.02 11.38 -3.63
N TYR A 25 8.88 11.34 -2.62
CA TYR A 25 10.15 12.08 -2.60
C TYR A 25 11.26 11.44 -3.45
N ILE A 26 11.09 10.18 -3.86
CA ILE A 26 12.07 9.45 -4.65
C ILE A 26 11.56 9.07 -6.03
N LEU A 27 10.30 9.37 -6.35
CA LEU A 27 9.76 9.17 -7.69
C LEU A 27 10.43 10.13 -8.68
N PRO A 28 10.72 9.68 -9.93
CA PRO A 28 11.20 10.56 -10.98
C PRO A 28 10.21 11.70 -11.26
N GLY A 29 10.69 12.94 -11.33
CA GLY A 29 9.84 14.12 -11.51
C GLY A 29 9.10 14.22 -12.85
N ASN A 30 9.42 13.36 -13.80
CA ASN A 30 8.75 13.27 -15.11
C ASN A 30 7.62 12.23 -15.13
N TRP A 31 7.34 11.54 -14.02
CA TRP A 31 6.20 10.64 -13.93
C TRP A 31 4.94 11.43 -13.55
N GLU A 32 3.84 11.13 -14.24
CA GLU A 32 2.54 11.64 -13.81
C GLU A 32 1.99 10.77 -12.68
N VAL A 33 1.50 11.41 -11.63
CA VAL A 33 1.07 10.72 -10.40
C VAL A 33 -0.42 10.92 -10.16
N THR A 34 -1.13 9.85 -9.83
CA THR A 34 -2.52 9.87 -9.37
C THR A 34 -2.64 9.14 -8.04
N SER A 35 -3.22 9.80 -7.06
CA SER A 35 -3.51 9.23 -5.73
C SER A 35 -4.90 8.62 -5.68
N ILE A 36 -5.02 7.48 -5.02
CA ILE A 36 -6.28 6.79 -4.74
C ILE A 36 -6.46 6.76 -3.21
N GLU A 37 -7.63 7.14 -2.75
CA GLU A 37 -7.97 7.23 -1.33
C GLU A 37 -7.82 5.88 -0.61
N LYS A 38 -7.19 5.89 0.59
CA LYS A 38 -6.97 4.67 1.39
C LYS A 38 -8.26 3.97 1.81
N ARG A 39 -9.35 4.71 2.02
CA ARG A 39 -10.65 4.15 2.42
C ARG A 39 -11.25 3.17 1.41
N LEU A 40 -10.87 3.26 0.14
CA LEU A 40 -11.32 2.31 -0.89
C LEU A 40 -10.76 0.89 -0.69
N HIS A 41 -9.72 0.71 0.12
CA HIS A 41 -9.19 -0.63 0.44
C HIS A 41 -10.18 -1.52 1.17
N GLU A 42 -11.15 -0.96 1.89
CA GLU A 42 -12.21 -1.70 2.58
C GLU A 42 -13.30 -2.20 1.62
N ARG A 43 -13.31 -1.69 0.39
CA ARG A 43 -14.31 -1.96 -0.65
C ARG A 43 -13.63 -2.35 -1.95
N SER A 44 -13.16 -3.59 -2.01
CA SER A 44 -12.31 -4.07 -3.12
C SER A 44 -12.94 -3.92 -4.52
N ASP A 45 -14.26 -4.01 -4.63
CA ASP A 45 -14.96 -3.82 -5.91
C ASP A 45 -15.00 -2.35 -6.33
N GLU A 46 -15.24 -1.42 -5.38
CA GLU A 46 -15.19 0.03 -5.65
C GLU A 46 -13.77 0.46 -6.00
N LEU A 47 -12.77 -0.06 -5.30
CA LEU A 47 -11.36 0.18 -5.62
C LEU A 47 -11.02 -0.31 -7.03
N ARG A 48 -11.46 -1.53 -7.40
CA ARG A 48 -11.26 -2.07 -8.75
C ARG A 48 -11.87 -1.18 -9.82
N GLN A 49 -13.11 -0.77 -9.61
CA GLN A 49 -13.79 0.13 -10.55
C GLN A 49 -13.02 1.45 -10.70
N LYS A 50 -12.64 2.07 -9.58
CA LYS A 50 -11.89 3.32 -9.59
C LYS A 50 -10.54 3.18 -10.30
N LEU A 51 -9.80 2.09 -10.03
CA LEU A 51 -8.54 1.81 -10.71
C LEU A 51 -8.73 1.63 -12.23
N GLN A 52 -9.76 0.90 -12.66
CA GLN A 52 -10.04 0.73 -14.09
C GLN A 52 -10.40 2.05 -14.76
N GLU A 53 -11.20 2.91 -14.11
CA GLU A 53 -11.52 4.25 -14.62
C GLU A 53 -10.26 5.11 -14.80
N GLU A 54 -9.33 5.08 -13.83
CA GLU A 54 -8.08 5.84 -13.92
C GLU A 54 -7.13 5.27 -15.01
N ILE A 55 -7.09 3.95 -15.17
CA ILE A 55 -6.36 3.30 -16.28
C ILE A 55 -6.94 3.76 -17.63
N ASP A 56 -8.27 3.74 -17.78
CA ASP A 56 -8.95 4.09 -19.04
C ASP A 56 -8.79 5.58 -19.39
N ARG A 57 -8.67 6.46 -18.39
CA ARG A 57 -8.36 7.88 -18.55
C ARG A 57 -6.90 8.13 -18.92
N SER A 58 -6.01 7.19 -18.62
CA SER A 58 -4.56 7.32 -18.81
C SER A 58 -4.13 7.05 -20.24
N LYS A 59 -4.65 7.87 -21.17
CA LYS A 59 -4.31 7.77 -22.61
C LYS A 59 -2.96 8.40 -22.93
N GLY A 60 -2.20 7.78 -23.84
CA GLY A 60 -0.91 8.30 -24.28
C GLY A 60 0.26 8.04 -23.34
N PHE A 61 0.07 7.18 -22.33
CA PHE A 61 1.15 6.64 -21.53
C PHE A 61 1.60 5.28 -22.10
N ASP A 62 2.91 5.05 -22.08
CA ASP A 62 3.48 3.76 -22.47
C ASP A 62 3.35 2.73 -21.36
N ILE A 63 3.45 3.21 -20.12
CA ILE A 63 3.42 2.39 -18.90
C ILE A 63 2.52 3.05 -17.87
N ILE A 64 1.67 2.24 -17.24
CA ILE A 64 0.92 2.60 -16.05
C ILE A 64 1.42 1.72 -14.91
N PHE A 65 2.11 2.33 -13.96
CA PHE A 65 2.54 1.63 -12.75
C PHE A 65 1.44 1.72 -11.69
N LEU A 66 1.01 0.56 -11.18
CA LEU A 66 0.03 0.46 -10.10
C LEU A 66 0.76 0.21 -8.78
N GLY A 67 0.78 1.19 -7.88
CA GLY A 67 1.37 1.07 -6.55
C GLY A 67 0.44 0.34 -5.58
N PHE A 68 0.04 -0.90 -5.96
CA PHE A 68 -0.86 -1.78 -5.21
C PHE A 68 -0.32 -3.21 -5.22
N GLY A 69 -0.52 -3.95 -4.13
CA GLY A 69 -0.48 -5.40 -4.14
C GLY A 69 -1.81 -5.97 -4.68
N LEU A 70 -2.06 -7.25 -4.44
CA LEU A 70 -3.35 -7.90 -4.76
C LEU A 70 -4.51 -7.26 -3.99
N CYS A 71 -4.26 -6.80 -2.75
CA CYS A 71 -5.17 -5.97 -1.92
C CYS A 71 -6.62 -6.49 -1.94
N GLY A 72 -6.87 -7.69 -1.44
CA GLY A 72 -8.20 -8.29 -1.43
C GLY A 72 -8.77 -8.55 -2.84
N LYS A 73 -7.90 -8.79 -3.83
CA LYS A 73 -8.22 -8.98 -5.26
C LYS A 73 -8.73 -7.72 -5.98
N SER A 74 -8.51 -6.54 -5.42
CA SER A 74 -8.96 -5.28 -6.04
C SER A 74 -8.31 -4.98 -7.39
N VAL A 75 -7.12 -5.54 -7.65
CA VAL A 75 -6.44 -5.38 -8.96
C VAL A 75 -6.76 -6.51 -9.95
N GLU A 76 -7.44 -7.58 -9.52
CA GLU A 76 -7.78 -8.70 -10.40
C GLU A 76 -8.77 -8.26 -11.49
N GLY A 77 -8.47 -8.64 -12.73
CA GLY A 77 -9.28 -8.30 -13.90
C GLY A 77 -8.96 -6.95 -14.53
N LEU A 78 -8.17 -6.08 -13.90
CA LEU A 78 -7.73 -4.82 -14.50
C LEU A 78 -6.97 -5.08 -15.80
N THR A 79 -7.17 -4.17 -16.77
CA THR A 79 -6.56 -4.24 -18.09
C THR A 79 -6.32 -2.84 -18.64
N SER A 80 -5.38 -2.70 -19.55
CA SER A 80 -5.21 -1.49 -20.38
C SER A 80 -5.21 -1.88 -21.85
N LYS A 81 -5.80 -1.04 -22.69
CA LYS A 81 -5.81 -1.27 -24.15
C LYS A 81 -4.46 -0.96 -24.78
N ASP A 82 -3.81 0.10 -24.35
CA ASP A 82 -2.67 0.70 -25.03
C ASP A 82 -1.38 0.67 -24.21
N ALA A 83 -1.49 0.79 -22.87
CA ALA A 83 -0.33 0.85 -21.98
C ALA A 83 0.02 -0.53 -21.38
N THR A 84 1.29 -0.73 -21.06
CA THR A 84 1.74 -1.84 -20.22
C THR A 84 1.41 -1.53 -18.77
N LEU A 85 0.74 -2.44 -18.06
CA LEU A 85 0.55 -2.32 -16.61
C LEU A 85 1.71 -2.98 -15.89
N VAL A 86 2.22 -2.33 -14.85
CA VAL A 86 3.26 -2.85 -13.97
C VAL A 86 2.81 -2.70 -12.52
N LEU A 87 3.00 -3.72 -11.71
CA LEU A 87 2.66 -3.68 -10.29
C LEU A 87 3.54 -4.61 -9.47
N PRO A 88 3.73 -4.34 -8.15
CA PRO A 88 4.47 -5.24 -7.27
C PRO A 88 3.78 -6.60 -7.14
N ARG A 89 4.58 -7.67 -7.09
CA ARG A 89 4.11 -9.05 -6.83
C ARG A 89 4.00 -9.26 -5.33
N SER A 90 2.96 -8.72 -4.71
CA SER A 90 2.72 -8.83 -3.27
C SER A 90 1.24 -9.01 -2.99
N ASP A 91 0.90 -9.71 -1.91
CA ASP A 91 -0.50 -9.95 -1.51
C ASP A 91 -1.19 -8.66 -1.06
N ASP A 92 -0.43 -7.77 -0.42
CA ASP A 92 -0.90 -6.46 0.06
C ASP A 92 0.19 -5.38 0.00
N CYS A 93 -0.15 -4.17 0.45
CA CYS A 93 0.79 -3.06 0.48
C CYS A 93 1.84 -3.16 1.60
N ILE A 94 1.65 -4.00 2.62
CA ILE A 94 2.59 -4.11 3.74
C ILE A 94 3.96 -4.61 3.27
N ALA A 95 3.98 -5.60 2.36
CA ALA A 95 5.23 -6.07 1.77
C ALA A 95 5.97 -4.97 1.00
N ILE A 96 5.25 -4.08 0.32
CA ILE A 96 5.82 -2.93 -0.39
C ILE A 96 6.43 -1.94 0.60
N LEU A 97 5.71 -1.66 1.70
CA LEU A 97 6.15 -0.75 2.77
C LEU A 97 7.35 -1.30 3.54
N LEU A 98 7.38 -2.60 3.84
CA LEU A 98 8.52 -3.28 4.46
C LEU A 98 9.73 -3.40 3.52
N GLY A 99 9.51 -3.22 2.21
CA GLY A 99 10.52 -3.22 1.17
C GLY A 99 10.72 -4.56 0.46
N SER A 100 10.22 -5.68 0.99
CA SER A 100 10.27 -6.99 0.33
C SER A 100 9.19 -7.95 0.85
N VAL A 101 8.80 -8.91 0.01
CA VAL A 101 7.91 -10.03 0.39
C VAL A 101 8.57 -10.92 1.44
N GLU A 102 9.90 -11.06 1.39
CA GLU A 102 10.66 -11.85 2.35
C GLU A 102 10.58 -11.24 3.75
N GLU A 103 10.78 -9.93 3.88
CA GLU A 103 10.65 -9.25 5.17
C GLU A 103 9.22 -9.35 5.71
N TYR A 104 8.20 -9.19 4.87
CA TYR A 104 6.81 -9.40 5.27
C TYR A 104 6.57 -10.81 5.82
N ARG A 105 7.07 -11.85 5.13
CA ARG A 105 6.97 -13.24 5.59
C ARG A 105 7.69 -13.48 6.93
N LYS A 106 8.83 -12.84 7.13
CA LYS A 106 9.58 -12.89 8.40
C LYS A 106 8.75 -12.27 9.52
N GLN A 107 8.22 -11.07 9.32
CA GLN A 107 7.37 -10.38 10.30
C GLN A 107 6.10 -11.17 10.64
N SER A 108 5.44 -11.76 9.64
CA SER A 108 4.25 -12.60 9.83
C SER A 108 4.53 -13.91 10.59
N LYS A 109 5.77 -14.43 10.53
CA LYS A 109 6.19 -15.58 11.34
C LYS A 109 6.49 -15.21 12.80
N ILE A 110 6.98 -13.99 13.04
CA ILE A 110 7.25 -13.49 14.40
C ILE A 110 5.92 -13.34 15.15
N GLU A 111 4.99 -12.59 14.58
CA GLU A 111 3.64 -12.41 15.15
C GLU A 111 2.63 -12.16 14.02
N PRO A 112 1.77 -13.15 13.72
CA PRO A 112 0.72 -12.99 12.69
C PRO A 112 -0.30 -11.89 13.05
N GLY A 113 -0.60 -11.73 14.34
CA GLY A 113 -1.49 -10.70 14.87
C GLY A 113 -0.80 -9.34 14.98
N THR A 114 -0.27 -8.83 13.86
CA THR A 114 0.42 -7.53 13.81
C THR A 114 -0.40 -6.49 13.06
N PHE A 115 -0.61 -5.33 13.67
CA PHE A 115 -1.16 -4.14 13.02
C PHE A 115 -0.02 -3.25 12.54
N TYR A 116 0.01 -2.92 11.26
CA TYR A 116 1.10 -2.12 10.68
C TYR A 116 0.68 -0.67 10.46
N LEU A 117 1.54 0.24 10.85
CA LEU A 117 1.38 1.69 10.67
C LEU A 117 2.56 2.27 9.91
N THR A 118 2.29 3.29 9.11
CA THR A 118 3.27 4.20 8.52
C THR A 118 2.77 5.63 8.67
N ARG A 119 3.59 6.62 8.32
CA ARG A 119 3.14 7.99 8.23
C ARG A 119 1.91 8.15 7.32
N GLY A 120 1.95 7.53 6.14
CA GLY A 120 0.86 7.61 5.18
C GLY A 120 -0.44 6.99 5.70
N TYR A 121 -0.36 5.95 6.53
CA TYR A 121 -1.54 5.37 7.18
C TYR A 121 -2.07 6.27 8.30
N ILE A 122 -1.19 6.76 9.17
CA ILE A 122 -1.54 7.68 10.27
C ILE A 122 -2.15 8.95 9.68
N GLY A 123 -1.53 9.52 8.63
CA GLY A 123 -1.99 10.72 7.98
C GLY A 123 -1.93 11.92 8.93
N GLU A 124 -2.90 12.81 8.80
CA GLU A 124 -3.08 13.98 9.68
C GLU A 124 -4.05 13.69 10.85
N ALA A 125 -4.42 12.42 11.06
CA ALA A 125 -5.30 12.05 12.15
C ALA A 125 -4.59 12.31 13.50
N GLU A 126 -5.14 13.20 14.30
CA GLU A 126 -4.65 13.45 15.65
C GLU A 126 -5.22 12.47 16.66
N GLU A 127 -6.37 11.89 16.37
CA GLU A 127 -7.10 10.96 17.24
C GLU A 127 -7.62 9.75 16.44
N ASP A 128 -7.70 8.60 17.12
CA ASP A 128 -8.31 7.35 16.62
C ASP A 128 -7.74 6.85 15.29
N ILE A 129 -6.42 6.61 15.25
CA ILE A 129 -5.68 6.19 14.04
C ILE A 129 -6.29 4.91 13.45
N VAL A 130 -6.56 3.92 14.27
CA VAL A 130 -7.13 2.63 13.83
C VAL A 130 -8.60 2.77 13.49
N GLY A 131 -9.35 3.49 14.31
CA GLY A 131 -10.78 3.71 14.08
C GLY A 131 -11.09 4.64 12.91
N GLY A 132 -10.15 5.51 12.54
CA GLY A 132 -10.32 6.46 11.42
C GLY A 132 -10.56 5.79 10.07
N GLY A 133 -10.07 4.54 9.87
CA GLY A 133 -10.40 3.73 8.70
C GLY A 133 -11.89 3.38 8.58
N PHE A 134 -12.60 3.41 9.70
CA PHE A 134 -14.02 3.06 9.79
C PHE A 134 -14.93 4.27 10.05
N ALA A 135 -14.51 5.46 9.67
CA ALA A 135 -15.23 6.70 9.93
C ALA A 135 -16.71 6.64 9.48
N ASP A 136 -17.00 5.96 8.36
CA ASP A 136 -18.35 5.81 7.81
C ASP A 136 -19.33 5.11 8.77
N ILE A 137 -18.82 4.30 9.69
CA ILE A 137 -19.64 3.57 10.67
C ILE A 137 -19.46 4.10 12.08
N ARG A 138 -18.39 4.87 12.35
CA ARG A 138 -18.07 5.43 13.67
C ARG A 138 -19.24 6.23 14.24
N ASP A 139 -19.81 7.11 13.45
CA ASP A 139 -20.88 8.03 13.84
C ASP A 139 -22.23 7.34 14.15
N LYS A 140 -22.34 6.04 13.82
CA LYS A 140 -23.54 5.23 14.10
C LYS A 140 -23.58 4.71 15.54
N TYR A 141 -22.49 4.84 16.29
CA TYR A 141 -22.32 4.25 17.60
C TYR A 141 -21.89 5.30 18.63
N ASP A 142 -22.34 5.13 19.89
CA ASP A 142 -21.78 5.86 21.00
C ASP A 142 -20.32 5.43 21.29
N GLU A 143 -19.58 6.25 22.01
CA GLU A 143 -18.15 6.04 22.29
C GLU A 143 -17.87 4.68 22.96
N LYS A 144 -18.73 4.22 23.87
CA LYS A 144 -18.55 2.94 24.57
C LYS A 144 -18.71 1.76 23.62
N THR A 145 -19.74 1.79 22.78
CA THR A 145 -19.99 0.76 21.78
C THR A 145 -18.88 0.75 20.72
N TRP A 146 -18.44 1.94 20.29
CA TRP A 146 -17.34 2.05 19.35
C TRP A 146 -16.04 1.44 19.86
N ARG A 147 -15.63 1.77 21.08
CA ARG A 147 -14.43 1.16 21.70
C ARG A 147 -14.54 -0.36 21.82
N TRP A 148 -15.71 -0.85 22.13
CA TRP A 148 -15.95 -2.30 22.17
C TRP A 148 -15.81 -2.92 20.77
N ILE A 149 -16.34 -2.30 19.71
CA ILE A 149 -16.18 -2.75 18.32
C ILE A 149 -14.70 -2.83 17.95
N ILE A 150 -13.93 -1.77 18.16
CA ILE A 150 -12.49 -1.75 17.86
C ILE A 150 -11.75 -2.83 18.64
N LYS A 151 -12.04 -2.99 19.94
CA LYS A 151 -11.42 -4.04 20.76
C LYS A 151 -11.76 -5.44 20.24
N GLU A 152 -12.98 -5.69 19.82
CA GLU A 152 -13.39 -6.97 19.26
C GLU A 152 -12.74 -7.25 17.90
N MET A 153 -12.60 -6.24 17.03
CA MET A 153 -11.90 -6.36 15.77
C MET A 153 -10.40 -6.67 15.96
N LEU A 154 -9.79 -6.10 16.98
CA LEU A 154 -8.37 -6.26 17.28
C LEU A 154 -8.04 -7.39 18.25
N LYS A 155 -9.01 -8.19 18.70
CA LYS A 155 -8.81 -9.21 19.75
C LYS A 155 -7.72 -10.25 19.45
N ASN A 156 -7.42 -10.48 18.17
CA ASN A 156 -6.38 -11.39 17.73
C ASN A 156 -5.05 -10.67 17.41
N TYR A 157 -5.01 -9.34 17.53
CA TYR A 157 -3.79 -8.57 17.37
C TYR A 157 -3.07 -8.48 18.71
N LYS A 158 -1.76 -8.59 18.69
CA LYS A 158 -0.90 -8.52 19.86
C LYS A 158 0.14 -7.42 19.74
N ARG A 159 0.49 -7.06 18.49
CA ARG A 159 1.59 -6.18 18.19
C ARG A 159 1.15 -5.08 17.22
N MET A 160 1.62 -3.86 17.46
CA MET A 160 1.55 -2.74 16.54
C MET A 160 2.97 -2.41 16.05
N VAL A 161 3.18 -2.47 14.76
CA VAL A 161 4.47 -2.18 14.12
C VAL A 161 4.40 -0.85 13.39
N PHE A 162 5.26 0.09 13.77
CA PHE A 162 5.52 1.27 12.96
C PHE A 162 6.62 0.93 11.94
N ILE A 163 6.28 0.99 10.65
CA ILE A 163 7.24 0.80 9.57
C ILE A 163 7.93 2.12 9.28
N ASN A 164 9.23 2.17 9.59
CA ASN A 164 10.08 3.32 9.27
C ASN A 164 10.71 3.12 7.90
N THR A 165 10.21 3.83 6.89
CA THR A 165 10.71 3.75 5.51
C THR A 165 12.01 4.52 5.29
N GLY A 166 12.41 5.37 6.24
CA GLY A 166 13.63 6.17 6.15
C GLY A 166 13.53 7.37 5.19
N ASN A 167 12.35 7.65 4.63
CA ASN A 167 12.15 8.73 3.66
C ASN A 167 11.78 10.08 4.32
N TYR A 168 11.66 10.11 5.65
CA TYR A 168 11.30 11.29 6.45
C TYR A 168 11.80 11.12 7.88
N ASP A 169 11.75 12.21 8.68
CA ASP A 169 11.97 12.14 10.13
C ASP A 169 10.80 11.38 10.79
N PRO A 170 11.03 10.21 11.38
CA PRO A 170 9.96 9.36 11.88
C PRO A 170 9.41 9.77 13.25
N GLU A 171 10.07 10.69 13.97
CA GLU A 171 9.85 10.89 15.40
C GLU A 171 8.39 11.20 15.76
N LYS A 172 7.79 12.19 15.07
CA LYS A 172 6.37 12.54 15.28
C LYS A 172 5.45 11.32 15.13
N TRP A 173 5.62 10.58 14.06
CA TRP A 173 4.75 9.46 13.67
C TRP A 173 4.97 8.24 14.57
N ARG A 174 6.22 8.02 15.00
CA ARG A 174 6.59 7.01 15.98
C ARG A 174 5.86 7.26 17.30
N GLN A 175 5.90 8.49 17.81
CA GLN A 175 5.22 8.84 19.06
C GLN A 175 3.71 8.64 18.97
N MET A 176 3.09 9.00 17.84
CA MET A 176 1.66 8.74 17.61
C MET A 176 1.36 7.24 17.59
N ALA A 177 2.19 6.43 16.94
CA ALA A 177 2.04 4.98 16.91
C ALA A 177 2.21 4.34 18.31
N ILE A 178 3.14 4.84 19.14
CA ILE A 178 3.30 4.40 20.54
C ILE A 178 2.03 4.73 21.35
N GLN A 179 1.49 5.92 21.21
CA GLN A 179 0.28 6.33 21.92
C GLN A 179 -0.92 5.45 21.53
N GLU A 180 -1.07 5.17 20.23
CA GLU A 180 -2.15 4.31 19.74
C GLU A 180 -1.98 2.85 20.20
N ALA A 181 -0.76 2.31 20.18
CA ALA A 181 -0.47 0.98 20.69
C ALA A 181 -0.84 0.86 22.18
N ASN A 182 -0.46 1.84 23.01
CA ASN A 182 -0.81 1.89 24.42
C ASN A 182 -2.34 1.97 24.65
N LYS A 183 -3.03 2.79 23.84
CA LYS A 183 -4.50 2.93 23.90
C LYS A 183 -5.22 1.63 23.57
N LEU A 184 -4.67 0.82 22.68
CA LEU A 184 -5.22 -0.45 22.22
C LEU A 184 -4.66 -1.68 22.97
N GLU A 185 -3.80 -1.46 23.96
CA GLU A 185 -3.15 -2.53 24.74
C GLU A 185 -2.31 -3.49 23.87
N LEU A 186 -1.68 -2.97 22.79
CA LEU A 186 -0.80 -3.71 21.90
C LEU A 186 0.67 -3.45 22.21
N GLU A 187 1.54 -4.45 21.99
CA GLU A 187 2.99 -4.27 22.08
C GLU A 187 3.47 -3.40 20.90
N PHE A 188 4.24 -2.35 21.19
CA PHE A 188 4.80 -1.49 20.16
C PHE A 188 6.16 -1.99 19.68
N GLU A 189 6.37 -1.99 18.37
CA GLU A 189 7.67 -2.25 17.75
C GLU A 189 7.88 -1.32 16.56
N GLU A 190 9.12 -0.89 16.32
CA GLU A 190 9.53 -0.21 15.08
C GLU A 190 10.33 -1.16 14.21
N VAL A 191 9.92 -1.29 12.94
CA VAL A 191 10.63 -2.07 11.93
C VAL A 191 11.11 -1.14 10.83
N LYS A 192 12.43 -1.16 10.58
CA LYS A 192 13.01 -0.40 9.47
C LYS A 192 12.79 -1.13 8.16
N SER A 193 12.17 -0.44 7.19
CA SER A 193 12.01 -0.95 5.82
C SER A 193 13.38 -1.20 5.16
N THR A 194 13.49 -2.26 4.35
CA THR A 194 14.68 -2.43 3.50
C THR A 194 14.72 -1.41 2.38
N GLY A 195 13.58 -0.85 2.00
CA GLY A 195 13.44 0.12 0.91
C GLY A 195 13.58 -0.46 -0.51
N ASP A 196 13.81 -1.77 -0.64
CA ASP A 196 14.13 -2.39 -1.94
C ASP A 196 13.02 -2.20 -2.97
N PHE A 197 11.74 -2.39 -2.59
CA PHE A 197 10.63 -2.14 -3.52
C PHE A 197 10.61 -0.69 -4.00
N PHE A 198 10.76 0.28 -3.10
CA PHE A 198 10.73 1.70 -3.45
C PHE A 198 11.89 2.08 -4.37
N GLN A 199 13.10 1.55 -4.12
CA GLN A 199 14.25 1.76 -4.99
C GLN A 199 14.04 1.14 -6.38
N LYS A 200 13.51 -0.08 -6.46
CA LYS A 200 13.21 -0.73 -7.74
C LYS A 200 12.12 -0.01 -8.51
N ILE A 201 11.06 0.45 -7.82
CA ILE A 201 9.98 1.24 -8.43
C ILE A 201 10.55 2.51 -9.06
N SER A 202 11.23 3.35 -8.27
CA SER A 202 11.73 4.66 -8.72
C SER A 202 12.79 4.57 -9.82
N ARG A 203 13.55 3.47 -9.86
CA ARG A 203 14.58 3.24 -10.90
C ARG A 203 14.06 2.52 -12.13
N GLY A 204 12.79 2.15 -12.18
CA GLY A 204 12.26 1.34 -13.28
C GLY A 204 12.88 -0.06 -13.37
N GLN A 205 13.40 -0.60 -12.27
CA GLN A 205 14.04 -1.92 -12.19
C GLN A 205 13.02 -3.00 -11.85
N TRP A 206 12.09 -3.23 -12.74
CA TRP A 206 10.98 -4.16 -12.52
C TRP A 206 11.37 -5.58 -12.92
N ASP A 207 11.92 -6.31 -11.98
CA ASP A 207 12.38 -7.68 -12.11
C ASP A 207 11.27 -8.70 -11.76
N ARG A 208 11.66 -9.89 -11.29
CA ARG A 208 10.73 -10.96 -10.86
C ARG A 208 9.79 -10.56 -9.74
N ASP A 209 10.11 -9.51 -8.97
CA ASP A 209 9.29 -9.00 -7.88
C ASP A 209 8.11 -8.15 -8.38
N PHE A 210 7.99 -8.01 -9.69
CA PHE A 210 6.92 -7.27 -10.36
C PHE A 210 6.17 -8.13 -11.35
N ILE A 211 4.91 -7.80 -11.55
CA ILE A 211 4.03 -8.36 -12.57
C ILE A 211 3.96 -7.35 -13.70
N ILE A 212 4.15 -7.81 -14.94
CA ILE A 212 4.11 -6.99 -16.15
C ILE A 212 3.03 -7.54 -17.06
N ILE A 213 2.02 -6.72 -17.34
CA ILE A 213 0.84 -7.07 -18.13
C ILE A 213 0.87 -6.27 -19.43
N LYS A 214 0.93 -6.96 -20.55
CA LYS A 214 0.92 -6.34 -21.88
C LYS A 214 -0.47 -5.76 -22.20
N PRO A 215 -0.55 -4.76 -23.08
CA PRO A 215 -1.82 -4.24 -23.56
C PRO A 215 -2.79 -5.36 -23.98
N GLY A 216 -4.06 -5.23 -23.61
CA GLY A 216 -5.12 -6.19 -23.86
C GLY A 216 -5.15 -7.41 -22.94
N GLN A 217 -4.13 -7.63 -22.13
CA GLN A 217 -4.12 -8.70 -21.13
C GLN A 217 -4.76 -8.23 -19.81
N LYS A 218 -5.25 -9.18 -19.01
CA LYS A 218 -5.85 -8.93 -17.68
C LYS A 218 -4.92 -9.41 -16.58
N ILE A 219 -4.93 -8.68 -15.47
CA ILE A 219 -4.30 -9.13 -14.22
C ILE A 219 -5.09 -10.32 -13.67
N LYS A 220 -4.39 -11.37 -13.23
CA LYS A 220 -4.98 -12.56 -12.61
C LYS A 220 -4.38 -12.77 -11.23
N ALA A 221 -5.18 -13.27 -10.29
CA ALA A 221 -4.76 -13.49 -8.91
C ALA A 221 -3.61 -14.53 -8.81
N ASP A 222 -3.58 -15.55 -9.69
CA ASP A 222 -2.52 -16.55 -9.72
C ASP A 222 -1.13 -16.00 -10.04
N MET A 223 -1.05 -14.81 -10.66
CA MET A 223 0.22 -14.13 -10.94
C MET A 223 0.93 -13.63 -9.68
N PHE A 224 0.23 -13.52 -8.57
CA PHE A 224 0.80 -13.09 -7.28
C PHE A 224 1.37 -14.26 -6.46
N ALA A 225 1.00 -15.50 -6.78
CA ALA A 225 1.59 -16.66 -6.15
C ALA A 225 3.10 -16.66 -6.40
N ASN A 226 3.88 -16.62 -5.32
CA ASN A 226 5.32 -16.83 -5.39
C ASN A 226 5.57 -18.32 -5.46
N ASN A 227 6.09 -18.80 -6.58
CA ASN A 227 6.68 -20.11 -6.71
C ASN A 227 7.98 -20.22 -5.92
#